data_c6e3160e85e84cd0fea5422b1f6baeeb
#
_entry.id   c6e3160e85e84cd0fea5422b1f6baeeb
#
_cell.length_a   1.000
_cell.length_b   1.000
_cell.length_c   1.000
_cell.angle_alpha   90.00
_cell.angle_beta   90.00
_cell.angle_gamma   90.00
#
_symmetry.space_group_name_H-M   'P 1'
#
loop_
_entity.id
_entity.type
_entity.pdbx_description
1 polymer ?
#
loop_
_entity_poly.entity_id
_entity_poly.type
_entity_poly.pdbx_seq_one_letter_code
_entity_poly.pdbx_strand_id
1 'polypeptide(L)'
;MLNGTLQYPVYKNARHLTPKEKQNILSKKIAYKSSVFHGYHFIKMNSTYMECVNNSFFLKGNSYFNLLGVLLLGMPIILSLWIFTFYVNLIKYDHDFLSFIIIFSPMHILFSFILYVFYKGYQNFKKYEKLGYNYYPIRFNRKNRKVYVYDVSGQIFLGDWEKIDFILNHRLGGYEGTFWEIKGFIKDNNGLITYTFAFALSKHKKQETLEIWQFIKEYMNNGPEKLYFNKHTVETSPRLVPEKLSYCLNIEAQPESLETSKEIVALDYQSEIRSFYSRAMIKILGATRNKFIRADKQPKWSQHVENECQVDATDPYVVDASTTYQLDTFGKIIK
;
A
#
# COMPACT_ATOMS: atom_id res chain seq x y z
N MET A 1 -0.25 -5.25 21.21
CA MET A 1 -0.67 -5.75 19.88
C MET A 1 -1.55 -4.73 19.16
N LEU A 2 -0.98 -3.57 18.78
CA LEU A 2 -1.68 -2.53 18.00
C LEU A 2 -1.08 -2.41 16.59
N ASN A 3 -0.62 -3.54 16.01
CA ASN A 3 0.03 -3.57 14.71
C ASN A 3 -0.93 -3.65 13.52
N GLY A 4 -2.21 -3.41 13.72
CA GLY A 4 -3.23 -3.70 12.73
C GLY A 4 -3.94 -2.52 12.09
N THR A 5 -3.77 -1.32 12.56
CA THR A 5 -4.57 -0.19 12.08
C THR A 5 -3.74 0.77 11.25
N LEU A 6 -4.08 0.89 9.95
CA LEU A 6 -3.75 2.03 9.07
C LEU A 6 -2.29 2.56 9.12
N GLN A 7 -1.33 1.73 9.50
CA GLN A 7 0.07 2.10 9.59
C GLN A 7 0.86 1.54 8.40
N TYR A 8 1.78 2.35 7.90
CA TYR A 8 2.75 1.89 6.93
C TYR A 8 3.46 0.62 7.43
N PRO A 9 3.55 -0.42 6.61
CA PRO A 9 4.12 -1.68 7.05
C PRO A 9 5.60 -1.51 7.39
N VAL A 10 5.98 -1.97 8.58
CA VAL A 10 7.37 -2.07 9.00
C VAL A 10 7.81 -3.51 8.80
N TYR A 11 8.72 -3.74 7.86
CA TYR A 11 9.26 -5.06 7.60
C TYR A 11 10.55 -5.29 8.38
N LYS A 12 10.68 -6.49 8.95
CA LYS A 12 11.92 -6.92 9.60
C LYS A 12 12.85 -7.53 8.57
N ASN A 13 14.00 -6.90 8.36
CA ASN A 13 15.09 -7.41 7.55
C ASN A 13 16.16 -8.04 8.46
N ALA A 14 17.29 -8.49 7.91
CA ALA A 14 18.40 -9.16 8.58
C ALA A 14 17.96 -10.44 9.34
N ARG A 15 17.12 -11.27 8.68
CA ARG A 15 16.63 -12.55 9.20
C ARG A 15 16.40 -13.55 8.08
N HIS A 16 16.27 -14.82 8.43
CA HIS A 16 15.77 -15.83 7.50
C HIS A 16 14.23 -15.87 7.45
N LEU A 17 13.70 -16.50 6.39
CA LEU A 17 12.28 -16.79 6.29
C LEU A 17 11.82 -17.68 7.44
N THR A 18 10.71 -17.33 8.05
CA THR A 18 10.06 -18.16 9.06
C THR A 18 9.45 -19.42 8.43
N PRO A 19 9.20 -20.50 9.19
CA PRO A 19 8.53 -21.69 8.68
C PRO A 19 7.18 -21.40 8.02
N LYS A 20 6.40 -20.49 8.60
CA LYS A 20 5.11 -20.05 8.03
C LYS A 20 5.27 -19.31 6.70
N GLU A 21 6.29 -18.47 6.56
CA GLU A 21 6.58 -17.78 5.30
C GLU A 21 7.00 -18.77 4.21
N LYS A 22 7.82 -19.77 4.55
CA LYS A 22 8.25 -20.83 3.61
C LYS A 22 7.07 -21.64 3.06
N GLN A 23 6.05 -21.91 3.88
CA GLN A 23 4.84 -22.63 3.45
C GLN A 23 3.95 -21.82 2.51
N ASN A 24 4.05 -20.49 2.52
CA ASN A 24 3.23 -19.59 1.71
C ASN A 24 3.96 -19.03 0.47
N ILE A 25 5.09 -19.62 0.08
CA ILE A 25 5.84 -19.21 -1.11
C ILE A 25 4.99 -19.45 -2.36
N LEU A 26 4.85 -18.40 -3.16
CA LEU A 26 4.14 -18.43 -4.43
C LEU A 26 5.03 -19.02 -5.54
N SER A 27 4.52 -20.01 -6.23
CA SER A 27 5.23 -20.62 -7.35
C SER A 27 5.30 -19.66 -8.55
N LYS A 28 6.49 -19.51 -9.12
CA LYS A 28 6.72 -18.79 -10.37
C LYS A 28 6.40 -19.64 -11.61
N LYS A 29 6.31 -20.97 -11.46
CA LYS A 29 6.12 -21.93 -12.56
C LYS A 29 4.68 -22.46 -12.63
N ILE A 30 4.08 -22.75 -11.48
CA ILE A 30 2.75 -23.38 -11.42
C ILE A 30 1.67 -22.34 -11.70
N ALA A 31 0.77 -22.62 -12.64
CA ALA A 31 -0.41 -21.82 -12.88
C ALA A 31 -1.39 -21.96 -11.72
N TYR A 32 -1.85 -20.85 -11.16
CA TYR A 32 -2.97 -20.86 -10.23
C TYR A 32 -4.28 -20.94 -11.03
N LYS A 33 -5.28 -21.65 -10.52
CA LYS A 33 -6.64 -21.65 -11.08
C LYS A 33 -7.31 -20.30 -10.79
N SER A 34 -6.83 -19.24 -11.41
CA SER A 34 -7.36 -17.90 -11.26
C SER A 34 -7.34 -17.22 -12.62
N SER A 35 -8.31 -16.38 -12.87
CA SER A 35 -8.26 -15.44 -13.98
C SER A 35 -7.03 -14.56 -13.85
N VAL A 36 -6.61 -13.97 -14.96
CA VAL A 36 -5.52 -12.99 -14.95
C VAL A 36 -6.15 -11.62 -14.77
N PHE A 37 -5.81 -10.94 -13.67
CA PHE A 37 -6.31 -9.60 -13.38
C PHE A 37 -5.17 -8.69 -12.97
N HIS A 38 -5.07 -7.53 -13.61
CA HIS A 38 -3.99 -6.58 -13.35
C HIS A 38 -4.18 -5.76 -12.05
N GLY A 39 -5.41 -5.67 -11.52
CA GLY A 39 -5.71 -4.78 -10.41
C GLY A 39 -5.50 -3.29 -10.78
N TYR A 40 -5.55 -2.43 -9.77
CA TYR A 40 -5.34 -0.99 -9.93
C TYR A 40 -3.97 -0.55 -9.37
N HIS A 41 -2.93 -1.36 -9.62
CA HIS A 41 -1.61 -1.17 -9.02
C HIS A 41 -0.54 -0.76 -10.02
N PHE A 42 -0.83 -0.87 -11.32
CA PHE A 42 0.16 -0.66 -12.36
C PHE A 42 0.22 0.80 -12.80
N ILE A 43 1.45 1.27 -13.06
CA ILE A 43 1.76 2.59 -13.59
C ILE A 43 1.90 2.51 -15.11
N LYS A 44 2.69 1.53 -15.56
CA LYS A 44 2.97 1.30 -16.99
C LYS A 44 3.50 -0.11 -17.25
N MET A 45 3.39 -0.53 -18.52
CA MET A 45 3.92 -1.79 -19.02
C MET A 45 4.41 -1.62 -20.46
N ASN A 46 5.42 -2.38 -20.83
CA ASN A 46 5.95 -2.50 -22.20
C ASN A 46 6.62 -3.87 -22.37
N SER A 47 7.30 -4.13 -23.49
CA SER A 47 8.01 -5.40 -23.72
C SER A 47 9.21 -5.63 -22.82
N THR A 48 9.79 -4.57 -22.24
CA THR A 48 11.01 -4.67 -21.42
C THR A 48 10.69 -4.79 -19.95
N TYR A 49 9.81 -3.92 -19.43
CA TYR A 49 9.47 -3.90 -18.01
C TYR A 49 8.00 -3.54 -17.76
N MET A 50 7.57 -3.87 -16.58
CA MET A 50 6.30 -3.49 -16.01
C MET A 50 6.55 -2.80 -14.66
N GLU A 51 5.82 -1.73 -14.37
CA GLU A 51 5.99 -0.94 -13.15
C GLU A 51 4.68 -0.85 -12.39
N CYS A 52 4.75 -1.11 -11.08
CA CYS A 52 3.61 -0.99 -10.18
C CYS A 52 3.99 -0.22 -8.92
N VAL A 53 2.99 0.23 -8.15
CA VAL A 53 3.18 0.87 -6.85
C VAL A 53 3.29 -0.18 -5.74
N ASN A 54 4.04 0.16 -4.70
CA ASN A 54 4.00 -0.62 -3.47
C ASN A 54 2.73 -0.31 -2.64
N ASN A 55 2.46 -1.14 -1.63
CA ASN A 55 1.27 -0.98 -0.80
C ASN A 55 1.21 0.33 0.00
N SER A 56 2.35 0.99 0.22
CA SER A 56 2.39 2.29 0.93
C SER A 56 1.70 3.41 0.15
N PHE A 57 1.54 3.27 -1.15
CA PHE A 57 0.86 4.24 -2.01
C PHE A 57 -0.58 4.49 -1.59
N PHE A 58 -1.34 3.43 -1.32
CA PHE A 58 -2.75 3.51 -0.94
C PHE A 58 -2.96 4.07 0.48
N LEU A 59 -1.92 4.02 1.32
CA LEU A 59 -1.97 4.49 2.70
C LEU A 59 -1.63 5.98 2.86
N LYS A 60 -1.26 6.67 1.78
CA LYS A 60 -0.86 8.07 1.85
C LYS A 60 -2.03 8.96 2.29
N GLY A 61 -1.78 9.81 3.28
CA GLY A 61 -2.80 10.65 3.94
C GLY A 61 -3.40 10.03 5.21
N ASN A 62 -3.33 8.71 5.37
CA ASN A 62 -3.96 8.02 6.49
C ASN A 62 -3.31 8.32 7.84
N SER A 63 -1.97 8.47 7.88
CA SER A 63 -1.29 8.80 9.14
C SER A 63 -1.66 10.19 9.62
N TYR A 64 -1.80 11.16 8.72
CA TYR A 64 -2.24 12.50 9.06
C TYR A 64 -3.69 12.51 9.56
N PHE A 65 -4.58 11.80 8.88
CA PHE A 65 -5.96 11.65 9.30
C PHE A 65 -6.07 11.05 10.71
N ASN A 66 -5.31 9.99 10.98
CA ASN A 66 -5.28 9.36 12.30
C ASN A 66 -4.73 10.29 13.39
N LEU A 67 -3.67 11.06 13.08
CA LEU A 67 -3.13 12.05 14.02
C LEU A 67 -4.15 13.15 14.33
N LEU A 68 -4.89 13.63 13.32
CA LEU A 68 -5.98 14.59 13.55
C LEU A 68 -7.09 13.98 14.41
N GLY A 69 -7.46 12.73 14.18
CA GLY A 69 -8.46 12.03 14.99
C GLY A 69 -8.03 11.93 16.47
N VAL A 70 -6.79 11.55 16.72
CA VAL A 70 -6.24 11.52 18.09
C VAL A 70 -6.20 12.92 18.71
N LEU A 71 -5.77 13.93 17.96
CA LEU A 71 -5.64 15.31 18.45
C LEU A 71 -7.01 15.94 18.74
N LEU A 72 -7.97 15.79 17.83
CA LEU A 72 -9.26 16.50 17.90
C LEU A 72 -10.30 15.77 18.75
N LEU A 73 -10.23 14.46 18.85
CA LEU A 73 -11.18 13.65 19.58
C LEU A 73 -10.56 12.98 20.82
N GLY A 74 -9.43 12.30 20.65
CA GLY A 74 -8.81 11.54 21.71
C GLY A 74 -8.25 12.41 22.84
N MET A 75 -7.47 13.42 22.49
CA MET A 75 -6.84 14.30 23.50
C MET A 75 -7.85 15.09 24.34
N PRO A 76 -8.90 15.74 23.78
CA PRO A 76 -9.90 16.43 24.58
C PRO A 76 -10.67 15.52 25.54
N ILE A 77 -11.03 14.30 25.09
CA ILE A 77 -11.74 13.34 25.95
C ILE A 77 -10.87 12.97 27.16
N ILE A 78 -9.60 12.67 26.92
CA ILE A 78 -8.69 12.26 27.99
C ILE A 78 -8.38 13.40 28.95
N LEU A 79 -8.15 14.60 28.39
CA LEU A 79 -7.93 15.79 29.21
C LEU A 79 -9.15 16.10 30.07
N SER A 80 -10.36 15.96 29.53
CA SER A 80 -11.61 16.15 30.28
C SER A 80 -11.75 15.10 31.37
N LEU A 81 -11.47 13.84 31.13
CA LEU A 81 -11.48 12.77 32.13
C LEU A 81 -10.41 13.02 33.21
N TRP A 82 -9.23 13.47 32.81
CA TRP A 82 -8.15 13.79 33.73
C TRP A 82 -8.52 14.96 34.66
N ILE A 83 -9.06 16.05 34.12
CA ILE A 83 -9.54 17.22 34.89
C ILE A 83 -10.69 16.80 35.82
N PHE A 84 -11.64 16.00 35.32
CA PHE A 84 -12.76 15.52 36.13
C PHE A 84 -12.28 14.66 37.32
N THR A 85 -11.37 13.73 37.07
CA THR A 85 -10.81 12.87 38.14
C THR A 85 -10.03 13.69 39.17
N PHE A 86 -9.25 14.68 38.69
CA PHE A 86 -8.54 15.62 39.56
C PHE A 86 -9.51 16.44 40.44
N TYR A 87 -10.56 17.00 39.83
CA TYR A 87 -11.61 17.75 40.53
C TYR A 87 -12.31 16.91 41.59
N VAL A 88 -12.73 15.70 41.26
CA VAL A 88 -13.42 14.80 42.20
C VAL A 88 -12.52 14.48 43.41
N ASN A 89 -11.25 14.24 43.21
CA ASN A 89 -10.32 13.91 44.30
C ASN A 89 -9.99 15.10 45.19
N LEU A 90 -9.78 16.28 44.61
CA LEU A 90 -9.42 17.47 45.40
C LEU A 90 -10.59 18.07 46.17
N ILE A 91 -11.79 18.06 45.61
CA ILE A 91 -12.91 18.86 46.15
C ILE A 91 -13.91 17.98 46.89
N LYS A 92 -14.11 16.74 46.44
CA LYS A 92 -15.15 15.86 46.97
C LYS A 92 -14.66 14.91 48.09
N TYR A 93 -13.39 14.58 48.08
CA TYR A 93 -12.80 13.62 49.01
C TYR A 93 -11.51 14.21 49.60
N ASP A 94 -11.50 14.30 50.94
CA ASP A 94 -10.32 14.69 51.71
C ASP A 94 -9.39 13.46 51.83
N HIS A 95 -8.80 13.05 50.67
CA HIS A 95 -8.01 11.83 50.58
C HIS A 95 -6.55 12.07 50.95
N ASP A 96 -5.98 11.08 51.61
CA ASP A 96 -4.54 11.03 51.85
C ASP A 96 -3.77 10.89 50.51
N PHE A 97 -2.49 11.22 50.55
CA PHE A 97 -1.60 11.19 49.41
C PHE A 97 -1.53 9.81 48.71
N LEU A 98 -1.68 8.72 49.47
CA LEU A 98 -1.63 7.36 48.93
C LEU A 98 -2.86 7.04 48.07
N SER A 99 -4.06 7.40 48.55
CA SER A 99 -5.32 7.26 47.81
C SER A 99 -5.29 8.08 46.49
N PHE A 100 -4.71 9.29 46.53
CA PHE A 100 -4.51 10.10 45.36
C PHE A 100 -3.63 9.38 44.31
N ILE A 101 -2.47 8.81 44.70
CA ILE A 101 -1.60 8.08 43.78
C ILE A 101 -2.32 6.87 43.20
N ILE A 102 -3.03 6.08 44.00
CA ILE A 102 -3.72 4.87 43.52
C ILE A 102 -4.78 5.21 42.45
N ILE A 103 -5.55 6.27 42.67
CA ILE A 103 -6.62 6.68 41.74
C ILE A 103 -6.05 7.31 40.48
N PHE A 104 -4.97 8.10 40.58
CA PHE A 104 -4.38 8.79 39.42
C PHE A 104 -3.43 7.93 38.59
N SER A 105 -2.78 6.93 39.15
CA SER A 105 -1.81 6.11 38.43
C SER A 105 -2.37 5.44 37.15
N PRO A 106 -3.59 4.86 37.13
CA PRO A 106 -4.14 4.29 35.88
C PRO A 106 -4.37 5.35 34.80
N MET A 107 -4.78 6.56 35.21
CA MET A 107 -4.99 7.67 34.27
C MET A 107 -3.68 8.17 33.66
N HIS A 108 -2.60 8.24 34.44
CA HIS A 108 -1.27 8.59 33.93
C HIS A 108 -0.72 7.51 32.98
N ILE A 109 -0.94 6.24 33.27
CA ILE A 109 -0.56 5.14 32.39
C ILE A 109 -1.31 5.24 31.06
N LEU A 110 -2.63 5.46 31.10
CA LEU A 110 -3.45 5.64 29.91
C LEU A 110 -2.99 6.86 29.10
N PHE A 111 -2.76 7.99 29.73
CA PHE A 111 -2.28 9.21 29.09
C PHE A 111 -0.91 9.00 28.42
N SER A 112 0.03 8.40 29.15
CA SER A 112 1.36 8.07 28.62
C SER A 112 1.29 7.11 27.43
N PHE A 113 0.40 6.12 27.48
CA PHE A 113 0.16 5.21 26.36
C PHE A 113 -0.35 5.95 25.12
N ILE A 114 -1.26 6.88 25.27
CA ILE A 114 -1.79 7.67 24.15
C ILE A 114 -0.76 8.63 23.58
N LEU A 115 0.05 9.27 24.42
CA LEU A 115 1.19 10.06 23.97
C LEU A 115 2.18 9.20 23.17
N TYR A 116 2.43 7.97 23.60
CA TYR A 116 3.25 7.02 22.87
C TYR A 116 2.66 6.67 21.50
N VAL A 117 1.36 6.38 21.43
CA VAL A 117 0.65 6.10 20.17
C VAL A 117 0.71 7.32 19.25
N PHE A 118 0.46 8.51 19.77
CA PHE A 118 0.57 9.76 19.03
C PHE A 118 2.00 9.98 18.50
N TYR A 119 3.01 9.79 19.33
CA TYR A 119 4.42 9.90 18.92
C TYR A 119 4.76 8.93 17.78
N LYS A 120 4.34 7.66 17.89
CA LYS A 120 4.53 6.67 16.82
C LYS A 120 3.81 7.06 15.52
N GLY A 121 2.58 7.52 15.63
CA GLY A 121 1.82 8.06 14.51
C GLY A 121 2.51 9.24 13.84
N TYR A 122 3.05 10.17 14.64
CA TYR A 122 3.81 11.32 14.14
C TYR A 122 5.11 10.90 13.42
N GLN A 123 5.85 9.91 13.93
CA GLN A 123 7.04 9.39 13.25
C GLN A 123 6.69 8.78 11.88
N ASN A 124 5.60 8.01 11.80
CA ASN A 124 5.12 7.47 10.52
C ASN A 124 4.70 8.60 9.56
N PHE A 125 3.92 9.55 10.02
CA PHE A 125 3.53 10.72 9.24
C PHE A 125 4.76 11.49 8.70
N LYS A 126 5.73 11.78 9.58
CA LYS A 126 6.96 12.48 9.20
C LYS A 126 7.70 11.71 8.09
N LYS A 127 7.88 10.40 8.28
CA LYS A 127 8.67 9.55 7.37
C LYS A 127 7.99 9.34 6.03
N TYR A 128 6.72 8.96 6.01
CA TYR A 128 6.04 8.48 4.80
C TYR A 128 5.24 9.56 4.09
N GLU A 129 4.70 10.54 4.80
CA GLU A 129 3.83 11.56 4.22
C GLU A 129 4.53 12.91 4.06
N LYS A 130 5.13 13.44 5.14
CA LYS A 130 5.77 14.77 5.09
C LYS A 130 7.08 14.77 4.31
N LEU A 131 7.97 13.79 4.55
CA LEU A 131 9.31 13.70 3.96
C LEU A 131 9.40 12.69 2.82
N GLY A 132 8.48 11.71 2.78
CA GLY A 132 8.49 10.63 1.79
C GLY A 132 8.08 11.07 0.40
N TYR A 133 8.35 10.19 -0.57
CA TYR A 133 7.91 10.34 -1.96
C TYR A 133 6.40 10.15 -2.11
N ASN A 134 5.85 10.60 -3.24
CA ASN A 134 4.43 10.46 -3.52
C ASN A 134 4.02 8.99 -3.64
N TYR A 135 4.89 8.17 -4.21
CA TYR A 135 4.75 6.71 -4.31
C TYR A 135 6.13 6.05 -4.32
N TYR A 136 6.15 4.74 -4.27
CA TYR A 136 7.37 3.93 -4.28
C TYR A 136 7.20 2.83 -5.33
N PRO A 137 7.78 3.02 -6.54
CA PRO A 137 7.58 2.09 -7.62
C PRO A 137 8.39 0.80 -7.45
N ILE A 138 7.83 -0.27 -8.00
CA ILE A 138 8.47 -1.56 -8.15
C ILE A 138 8.48 -1.87 -9.65
N ARG A 139 9.66 -2.06 -10.22
CA ARG A 139 9.85 -2.34 -11.65
C ARG A 139 10.31 -3.78 -11.85
N PHE A 140 9.52 -4.53 -12.58
CA PHE A 140 9.80 -5.91 -12.98
C PHE A 140 10.35 -5.91 -14.39
N ASN A 141 11.66 -6.04 -14.57
CA ASN A 141 12.29 -6.10 -15.89
C ASN A 141 12.39 -7.55 -16.33
N ARG A 142 11.61 -7.89 -17.38
CA ARG A 142 11.57 -9.26 -17.87
C ARG A 142 12.77 -9.63 -18.75
N LYS A 143 13.40 -8.67 -19.46
CA LYS A 143 14.55 -8.94 -20.34
C LYS A 143 15.77 -9.37 -19.56
N ASN A 144 16.10 -8.67 -18.47
CA ASN A 144 17.27 -8.99 -17.65
C ASN A 144 16.93 -9.81 -16.41
N ARG A 145 15.64 -10.18 -16.21
CA ARG A 145 15.15 -10.96 -15.05
C ARG A 145 15.44 -10.30 -13.69
N LYS A 146 15.39 -8.98 -13.63
CA LYS A 146 15.65 -8.20 -12.41
C LYS A 146 14.38 -7.52 -11.90
N VAL A 147 14.34 -7.30 -10.58
CA VAL A 147 13.29 -6.51 -9.91
C VAL A 147 13.97 -5.37 -9.18
N TYR A 148 13.57 -4.15 -9.52
CA TYR A 148 14.05 -2.92 -8.90
C TYR A 148 12.97 -2.40 -7.97
N VAL A 149 13.33 -2.11 -6.73
CA VAL A 149 12.39 -1.65 -5.70
C VAL A 149 12.85 -0.33 -5.14
N TYR A 150 12.04 0.70 -5.30
CA TYR A 150 12.30 2.01 -4.74
C TYR A 150 11.85 2.03 -3.26
N ASP A 151 12.77 2.32 -2.34
CA ASP A 151 12.48 2.36 -0.91
C ASP A 151 12.02 3.75 -0.45
N VAL A 152 11.42 3.77 0.73
CA VAL A 152 10.97 5.01 1.42
C VAL A 152 12.10 6.00 1.72
N SER A 153 13.34 5.52 1.79
CA SER A 153 14.55 6.37 1.96
C SER A 153 15.07 6.96 0.65
N GLY A 154 14.50 6.58 -0.51
CA GLY A 154 15.00 6.94 -1.83
C GLY A 154 16.08 6.00 -2.38
N GLN A 155 16.42 4.93 -1.66
CA GLN A 155 17.35 3.90 -2.14
C GLN A 155 16.65 2.95 -3.09
N ILE A 156 17.42 2.37 -4.02
CA ILE A 156 16.95 1.36 -4.96
C ILE A 156 17.55 0.02 -4.58
N PHE A 157 16.70 -0.94 -4.28
CA PHE A 157 17.09 -2.32 -4.02
C PHE A 157 16.90 -3.14 -5.29
N LEU A 158 17.87 -3.99 -5.57
CA LEU A 158 17.91 -4.85 -6.74
C LEU A 158 17.85 -6.31 -6.31
N GLY A 159 17.01 -7.10 -6.97
CA GLY A 159 16.95 -8.54 -6.78
C GLY A 159 16.76 -9.28 -8.10
N ASP A 160 17.38 -10.46 -8.21
CA ASP A 160 17.13 -11.36 -9.34
C ASP A 160 15.74 -11.97 -9.19
N TRP A 161 14.91 -11.91 -10.23
CA TRP A 161 13.57 -12.49 -10.22
C TRP A 161 13.54 -13.93 -9.72
N GLU A 162 14.51 -14.73 -10.14
CA GLU A 162 14.57 -16.15 -9.76
C GLU A 162 14.91 -16.38 -8.27
N LYS A 163 15.68 -15.47 -7.67
CA LYS A 163 16.15 -15.59 -6.28
C LYS A 163 15.21 -14.95 -5.26
N ILE A 164 14.32 -14.04 -5.68
CA ILE A 164 13.33 -13.43 -4.79
C ILE A 164 12.29 -14.48 -4.41
N ASP A 165 12.02 -14.64 -3.11
CA ASP A 165 10.86 -15.39 -2.66
C ASP A 165 9.67 -14.45 -2.54
N PHE A 166 8.59 -14.80 -3.22
CA PHE A 166 7.31 -14.10 -3.10
C PHE A 166 6.36 -14.95 -2.25
N ILE A 167 5.71 -14.33 -1.29
CA ILE A 167 4.72 -14.99 -0.45
C ILE A 167 3.38 -14.28 -0.49
N LEU A 168 2.32 -15.08 -0.40
CA LEU A 168 0.99 -14.56 -0.10
C LEU A 168 0.89 -14.31 1.40
N ASN A 169 0.75 -13.06 1.78
CA ASN A 169 0.65 -12.65 3.18
C ASN A 169 -0.77 -12.21 3.51
N HIS A 170 -1.24 -12.65 4.67
CA HIS A 170 -2.51 -12.25 5.25
C HIS A 170 -2.25 -11.33 6.44
N ARG A 171 -2.83 -10.14 6.42
CA ARG A 171 -2.69 -9.12 7.44
C ARG A 171 -4.06 -8.74 7.99
N LEU A 172 -4.16 -8.64 9.31
CA LEU A 172 -5.34 -8.10 9.97
C LEU A 172 -5.28 -6.55 9.92
N GLY A 173 -6.36 -5.93 9.49
CA GLY A 173 -6.51 -4.47 9.38
C GLY A 173 -7.36 -3.84 10.48
N GLY A 174 -7.42 -4.45 11.66
CA GLY A 174 -8.27 -3.97 12.75
C GLY A 174 -9.76 -4.08 12.38
N TYR A 175 -10.51 -3.00 12.54
CA TYR A 175 -11.93 -2.94 12.15
C TYR A 175 -12.16 -2.87 10.62
N GLU A 176 -11.11 -2.65 9.82
CA GLU A 176 -11.20 -2.71 8.36
C GLU A 176 -11.17 -4.15 7.81
N GLY A 177 -11.07 -5.16 8.69
CA GLY A 177 -11.07 -6.57 8.32
C GLY A 177 -9.69 -7.11 7.95
N THR A 178 -9.63 -7.93 6.91
CA THR A 178 -8.42 -8.64 6.51
C THR A 178 -7.91 -8.14 5.16
N PHE A 179 -6.58 -8.05 5.04
CA PHE A 179 -5.91 -7.70 3.80
C PHE A 179 -5.04 -8.85 3.32
N TRP A 180 -5.05 -9.05 2.03
CA TRP A 180 -4.14 -9.93 1.33
C TRP A 180 -3.14 -9.09 0.55
N GLU A 181 -1.88 -9.47 0.58
CA GLU A 181 -0.79 -8.79 -0.11
C GLU A 181 0.27 -9.79 -0.56
N ILE A 182 1.08 -9.42 -1.53
CA ILE A 182 2.25 -10.18 -1.92
C ILE A 182 3.46 -9.49 -1.32
N LYS A 183 4.27 -10.25 -0.56
CA LYS A 183 5.59 -9.80 -0.10
C LYS A 183 6.66 -10.43 -0.94
N GLY A 184 7.64 -9.61 -1.35
CA GLY A 184 8.88 -10.07 -1.96
C GLY A 184 10.05 -9.91 -0.99
N PHE A 185 10.92 -10.92 -0.94
CA PHE A 185 12.11 -10.95 -0.10
C PHE A 185 13.36 -11.01 -0.98
N ILE A 186 14.13 -9.92 -0.97
CA ILE A 186 15.46 -9.89 -1.56
C ILE A 186 16.41 -10.43 -0.51
N LYS A 187 17.25 -11.42 -0.89
CA LYS A 187 18.15 -12.14 0.01
C LYS A 187 19.58 -11.99 -0.47
N ASP A 188 20.50 -12.06 0.48
CA ASP A 188 21.94 -12.24 0.19
C ASP A 188 22.28 -13.70 -0.18
N ASN A 189 23.55 -13.96 -0.45
CA ASN A 189 24.03 -15.29 -0.80
C ASN A 189 23.90 -16.31 0.35
N ASN A 190 23.74 -15.85 1.59
CA ASN A 190 23.55 -16.70 2.77
C ASN A 190 22.05 -16.98 3.04
N GLY A 191 21.15 -16.46 2.18
CA GLY A 191 19.71 -16.59 2.35
C GLY A 191 19.11 -15.66 3.42
N LEU A 192 19.89 -14.67 3.90
CA LEU A 192 19.41 -13.65 4.83
C LEU A 192 18.65 -12.57 4.06
N ILE A 193 17.46 -12.21 4.54
CA ILE A 193 16.65 -11.16 3.93
C ILE A 193 17.32 -9.80 4.12
N THR A 194 17.75 -9.19 3.03
CA THR A 194 18.34 -7.86 3.00
C THR A 194 17.28 -6.78 2.86
N TYR A 195 16.22 -7.05 2.08
CA TYR A 195 15.12 -6.12 1.88
C TYR A 195 13.78 -6.83 1.68
N THR A 196 12.72 -6.26 2.24
CA THR A 196 11.34 -6.75 2.10
C THR A 196 10.47 -5.64 1.50
N PHE A 197 9.69 -5.97 0.48
CA PHE A 197 8.71 -5.08 -0.13
C PHE A 197 7.35 -5.77 -0.25
N ALA A 198 6.29 -5.02 -0.44
CA ALA A 198 4.95 -5.57 -0.65
C ALA A 198 4.15 -4.77 -1.67
N PHE A 199 3.32 -5.48 -2.41
CA PHE A 199 2.45 -4.95 -3.46
C PHE A 199 1.17 -5.78 -3.57
N ALA A 200 0.28 -5.42 -4.48
CA ALA A 200 -0.97 -6.13 -4.74
C ALA A 200 -1.86 -6.24 -3.48
N LEU A 201 -2.05 -5.10 -2.79
CA LEU A 201 -2.95 -5.03 -1.64
C LEU A 201 -4.41 -5.23 -2.09
N SER A 202 -5.09 -6.20 -1.52
CA SER A 202 -6.52 -6.41 -1.71
C SER A 202 -7.23 -6.58 -0.38
N LYS A 203 -8.35 -5.89 -0.21
CA LYS A 203 -9.23 -6.04 0.96
C LYS A 203 -10.09 -7.30 0.77
N HIS A 204 -10.12 -8.14 1.79
CA HIS A 204 -11.04 -9.29 1.93
C HIS A 204 -10.95 -10.37 0.85
N LYS A 205 -10.26 -10.17 -0.27
CA LYS A 205 -10.28 -11.09 -1.40
C LYS A 205 -8.89 -11.65 -1.73
N LYS A 206 -8.59 -12.81 -1.16
CA LYS A 206 -7.39 -13.59 -1.49
C LYS A 206 -7.24 -13.82 -3.01
N GLN A 207 -8.36 -14.06 -3.67
CA GLN A 207 -8.39 -14.39 -5.09
C GLN A 207 -7.87 -13.24 -5.96
N GLU A 208 -8.26 -11.99 -5.70
CA GLU A 208 -7.76 -10.81 -6.43
C GLU A 208 -6.25 -10.66 -6.33
N THR A 209 -5.68 -10.88 -5.15
CA THR A 209 -4.22 -10.85 -4.94
C THR A 209 -3.51 -11.95 -5.75
N LEU A 210 -4.09 -13.14 -5.83
CA LEU A 210 -3.55 -14.24 -6.66
C LEU A 210 -3.67 -13.96 -8.15
N GLU A 211 -4.71 -13.27 -8.59
CA GLU A 211 -4.89 -12.85 -9.98
C GLU A 211 -3.84 -11.81 -10.40
N ILE A 212 -3.55 -10.83 -9.55
CA ILE A 212 -2.47 -9.88 -9.77
C ILE A 212 -1.11 -10.61 -9.84
N TRP A 213 -0.88 -11.60 -8.95
CA TRP A 213 0.32 -12.42 -9.01
C TRP A 213 0.43 -13.20 -10.33
N GLN A 214 -0.66 -13.80 -10.78
CA GLN A 214 -0.71 -14.50 -12.05
C GLN A 214 -0.39 -13.56 -13.22
N PHE A 215 -0.90 -12.32 -13.19
CA PHE A 215 -0.61 -11.32 -14.20
C PHE A 215 0.89 -11.00 -14.28
N ILE A 216 1.52 -10.71 -13.13
CA ILE A 216 2.96 -10.40 -13.07
C ILE A 216 3.80 -11.60 -13.53
N LYS A 217 3.44 -12.79 -13.10
CA LYS A 217 4.13 -14.03 -13.45
C LYS A 217 4.04 -14.32 -14.95
N GLU A 218 2.85 -14.18 -15.56
CA GLU A 218 2.66 -14.35 -17.00
C GLU A 218 3.50 -13.33 -17.77
N TYR A 219 3.49 -12.08 -17.35
CA TYR A 219 4.33 -11.04 -17.95
C TYR A 219 5.82 -11.42 -17.89
N MET A 220 6.32 -11.78 -16.71
CA MET A 220 7.74 -12.09 -16.51
C MET A 220 8.19 -13.35 -17.28
N ASN A 221 7.34 -14.36 -17.42
CA ASN A 221 7.71 -15.63 -18.04
C ASN A 221 7.43 -15.65 -19.55
N ASN A 222 6.30 -15.11 -19.97
CA ASN A 222 5.78 -15.29 -21.32
C ASN A 222 5.74 -13.97 -22.12
N GLY A 223 5.91 -12.82 -21.47
CA GLY A 223 5.84 -11.49 -22.07
C GLY A 223 4.42 -10.93 -22.17
N PRO A 224 4.29 -9.68 -22.66
CA PRO A 224 3.00 -9.01 -22.75
C PRO A 224 2.04 -9.66 -23.73
N GLU A 225 2.52 -10.31 -24.78
CA GLU A 225 1.70 -10.94 -25.82
C GLU A 225 0.64 -11.87 -25.27
N LYS A 226 0.99 -12.71 -24.30
CA LYS A 226 0.05 -13.65 -23.69
C LYS A 226 -1.00 -13.01 -22.79
N LEU A 227 -0.74 -11.81 -22.31
CA LEU A 227 -1.72 -11.03 -21.54
C LEU A 227 -2.84 -10.48 -22.45
N TYR A 228 -2.59 -10.35 -23.75
CA TYR A 228 -3.56 -9.85 -24.72
C TYR A 228 -4.40 -10.95 -25.39
N PHE A 229 -3.93 -12.18 -25.44
CA PHE A 229 -4.51 -13.24 -26.28
C PHE A 229 -5.06 -14.45 -25.50
N ASN A 230 -5.30 -14.33 -24.23
CA ASN A 230 -5.81 -15.48 -23.47
C ASN A 230 -7.32 -15.65 -23.71
N LYS A 231 -7.67 -16.33 -24.84
CA LYS A 231 -9.05 -16.68 -25.25
C LYS A 231 -9.84 -17.42 -24.16
N HIS A 232 -9.15 -18.14 -23.26
CA HIS A 232 -9.81 -18.91 -22.19
C HIS A 232 -10.41 -18.04 -21.06
N THR A 233 -9.99 -16.80 -20.93
CA THR A 233 -10.63 -15.87 -19.97
C THR A 233 -11.90 -15.23 -20.52
N VAL A 234 -12.12 -15.26 -21.81
CA VAL A 234 -13.28 -14.65 -22.50
C VAL A 234 -14.56 -15.43 -22.24
N GLU A 235 -14.48 -16.76 -22.11
CA GLU A 235 -15.67 -17.61 -22.00
C GLU A 235 -16.24 -17.72 -20.58
N THR A 236 -15.45 -17.42 -19.54
CA THR A 236 -15.87 -17.64 -18.15
C THR A 236 -16.22 -16.37 -17.38
N SER A 237 -15.93 -15.18 -17.91
CA SER A 237 -16.32 -13.92 -17.25
C SER A 237 -16.39 -12.74 -18.25
N PRO A 238 -17.59 -12.38 -18.73
CA PRO A 238 -17.76 -11.29 -19.72
C PRO A 238 -17.37 -9.90 -19.20
N ARG A 239 -16.95 -9.77 -17.94
CA ARG A 239 -16.53 -8.49 -17.33
C ARG A 239 -15.05 -8.27 -17.24
N LEU A 240 -14.22 -9.22 -17.63
CA LEU A 240 -12.77 -9.21 -17.37
C LEU A 240 -11.98 -9.66 -18.61
N VAL A 241 -12.24 -9.03 -19.74
CA VAL A 241 -11.36 -9.16 -20.91
C VAL A 241 -10.46 -7.92 -20.94
N PRO A 242 -9.26 -7.96 -20.38
CA PRO A 242 -8.28 -6.99 -20.77
C PRO A 242 -7.58 -7.55 -22.01
N GLU A 243 -8.09 -7.22 -23.17
CA GLU A 243 -7.25 -7.25 -24.38
C GLU A 243 -6.03 -6.34 -24.18
N LYS A 244 -6.06 -5.47 -23.18
CA LYS A 244 -4.98 -4.57 -22.74
C LYS A 244 -5.08 -4.38 -21.24
N LEU A 245 -3.99 -3.94 -20.60
CA LEU A 245 -4.03 -3.35 -19.28
C LEU A 245 -5.03 -2.19 -19.32
N SER A 246 -6.24 -2.41 -18.81
CA SER A 246 -7.37 -1.49 -19.04
C SER A 246 -7.28 -0.21 -18.22
N TYR A 247 -6.43 -0.20 -17.20
CA TYR A 247 -6.23 0.94 -16.32
C TYR A 247 -4.79 1.02 -15.84
N CYS A 248 -4.17 2.19 -16.00
CA CYS A 248 -2.90 2.54 -15.38
C CYS A 248 -3.07 3.76 -14.48
N LEU A 249 -2.37 3.76 -13.35
CA LEU A 249 -2.35 4.88 -12.43
C LEU A 249 -1.71 6.10 -13.09
N ASN A 250 -2.46 7.20 -13.19
CA ASN A 250 -1.96 8.47 -13.71
C ASN A 250 -1.24 9.27 -12.61
N ILE A 251 -0.02 8.85 -12.27
CA ILE A 251 0.75 9.43 -11.15
C ILE A 251 2.09 10.03 -11.59
N GLU A 252 2.51 9.80 -12.83
CA GLU A 252 3.80 10.30 -13.34
C GLU A 252 3.69 11.65 -14.05
N ALA A 253 2.61 11.89 -14.78
CA ALA A 253 2.52 13.01 -15.71
C ALA A 253 2.28 14.37 -15.04
N GLN A 254 1.65 14.41 -13.87
CA GLN A 254 1.30 15.65 -13.16
C GLN A 254 1.19 15.42 -11.65
N PRO A 255 1.25 16.49 -10.82
CA PRO A 255 0.84 16.40 -9.43
C PRO A 255 -0.58 15.84 -9.36
N GLU A 256 -0.79 14.86 -8.50
CA GLU A 256 -2.08 14.24 -8.27
C GLU A 256 -3.12 15.31 -7.89
N SER A 257 -4.19 15.42 -8.66
CA SER A 257 -5.28 16.36 -8.37
C SER A 257 -6.10 15.89 -7.15
N LEU A 258 -6.95 16.76 -6.62
CA LEU A 258 -7.87 16.37 -5.54
C LEU A 258 -8.82 15.27 -5.99
N GLU A 259 -9.28 15.31 -7.23
CA GLU A 259 -10.17 14.27 -7.79
C GLU A 259 -9.42 12.95 -7.95
N THR A 260 -8.21 12.96 -8.50
CA THR A 260 -7.36 11.76 -8.57
C THR A 260 -7.06 11.18 -7.19
N SER A 261 -6.82 12.03 -6.18
CA SER A 261 -6.63 11.56 -4.79
C SER A 261 -7.87 10.86 -4.24
N LYS A 262 -9.07 11.38 -4.55
CA LYS A 262 -10.35 10.74 -4.16
C LYS A 262 -10.57 9.43 -4.91
N GLU A 263 -10.25 9.37 -6.21
CA GLU A 263 -10.31 8.14 -7.01
C GLU A 263 -9.44 7.04 -6.42
N ILE A 264 -8.19 7.34 -6.11
CA ILE A 264 -7.25 6.38 -5.53
C ILE A 264 -7.77 5.85 -4.19
N VAL A 265 -8.30 6.74 -3.33
CA VAL A 265 -8.92 6.33 -2.08
C VAL A 265 -10.18 5.50 -2.34
N ALA A 266 -10.99 5.86 -3.34
CA ALA A 266 -12.19 5.12 -3.72
C ALA A 266 -11.87 3.69 -4.21
N LEU A 267 -10.74 3.48 -4.92
CA LEU A 267 -10.28 2.16 -5.31
C LEU A 267 -10.08 1.22 -4.11
N ASP A 268 -9.65 1.78 -2.97
CA ASP A 268 -9.51 1.04 -1.71
C ASP A 268 -10.87 0.71 -1.05
N TYR A 269 -11.94 1.48 -1.36
CA TYR A 269 -13.29 1.34 -0.78
C TYR A 269 -14.32 0.73 -1.76
N GLN A 270 -13.92 0.14 -2.87
CA GLN A 270 -14.82 -0.29 -3.97
C GLN A 270 -16.01 -1.15 -3.56
N SER A 271 -15.92 -1.96 -2.53
CA SER A 271 -17.02 -2.80 -2.06
C SER A 271 -18.08 -2.05 -1.24
N GLU A 272 -17.78 -0.83 -0.76
CA GLU A 272 -18.56 -0.11 0.25
C GLU A 272 -19.01 1.30 -0.17
N ILE A 273 -18.72 1.73 -1.41
CA ILE A 273 -18.97 3.11 -1.91
C ILE A 273 -20.45 3.56 -1.79
N ARG A 274 -21.39 2.63 -1.59
CA ARG A 274 -22.82 2.93 -1.54
C ARG A 274 -23.27 3.63 -0.25
N SER A 275 -22.52 3.55 0.84
CA SER A 275 -22.89 4.17 2.11
C SER A 275 -22.54 5.66 2.17
N PHE A 276 -23.32 6.44 2.90
CA PHE A 276 -23.00 7.86 3.17
C PHE A 276 -21.65 7.99 3.87
N TYR A 277 -21.36 7.08 4.78
CA TYR A 277 -20.11 7.05 5.54
C TYR A 277 -18.90 6.86 4.63
N SER A 278 -18.91 5.87 3.73
CA SER A 278 -17.78 5.64 2.81
C SER A 278 -17.55 6.82 1.88
N ARG A 279 -18.63 7.48 1.39
CA ARG A 279 -18.50 8.70 0.59
C ARG A 279 -17.88 9.86 1.35
N ALA A 280 -18.24 10.05 2.61
CA ALA A 280 -17.62 11.06 3.47
C ALA A 280 -16.13 10.74 3.72
N MET A 281 -15.81 9.48 4.01
CA MET A 281 -14.42 9.04 4.21
C MET A 281 -13.56 9.22 2.96
N ILE A 282 -14.06 8.89 1.77
CA ILE A 282 -13.35 9.12 0.49
C ILE A 282 -13.03 10.61 0.33
N LYS A 283 -13.96 11.52 0.62
CA LYS A 283 -13.73 12.96 0.53
C LYS A 283 -12.66 13.43 1.51
N ILE A 284 -12.73 13.00 2.78
CA ILE A 284 -11.79 13.40 3.82
C ILE A 284 -10.40 12.82 3.55
N LEU A 285 -10.31 11.52 3.32
CA LEU A 285 -9.03 10.85 3.06
C LEU A 285 -8.41 11.30 1.73
N GLY A 286 -9.21 11.54 0.70
CA GLY A 286 -8.75 12.13 -0.56
C GLY A 286 -8.16 13.52 -0.36
N ALA A 287 -8.81 14.38 0.44
CA ALA A 287 -8.27 15.70 0.77
C ALA A 287 -6.99 15.62 1.61
N THR A 288 -6.91 14.73 2.60
CA THR A 288 -5.69 14.52 3.40
C THR A 288 -4.55 13.97 2.55
N ARG A 289 -4.84 13.04 1.63
CA ARG A 289 -3.87 12.50 0.68
C ARG A 289 -3.32 13.62 -0.22
N ASN A 290 -4.20 14.38 -0.87
CA ASN A 290 -3.83 15.46 -1.79
C ASN A 290 -2.94 16.52 -1.14
N LYS A 291 -3.15 16.81 0.15
CA LYS A 291 -2.32 17.77 0.91
C LYS A 291 -0.83 17.42 0.93
N PHE A 292 -0.47 16.13 0.83
CA PHE A 292 0.91 15.66 0.92
C PHE A 292 1.49 15.19 -0.41
N ILE A 293 0.73 15.28 -1.49
CA ILE A 293 1.21 15.02 -2.84
C ILE A 293 1.89 16.30 -3.37
N ARG A 294 3.15 16.17 -3.79
CA ARG A 294 3.96 17.30 -4.25
C ARG A 294 4.73 16.94 -5.51
N ALA A 295 4.82 17.87 -6.45
CA ALA A 295 5.52 17.65 -7.71
C ALA A 295 7.01 17.31 -7.53
N ASP A 296 7.67 17.93 -6.52
CA ASP A 296 9.08 17.71 -6.20
C ASP A 296 9.35 16.36 -5.48
N LYS A 297 8.29 15.62 -5.14
CA LYS A 297 8.36 14.32 -4.44
C LYS A 297 8.05 13.12 -5.33
N GLN A 298 8.15 13.27 -6.62
CA GLN A 298 8.10 12.15 -7.57
C GLN A 298 9.39 11.32 -7.47
N PRO A 299 9.31 9.97 -7.35
CA PRO A 299 10.49 9.12 -7.40
C PRO A 299 11.11 9.18 -8.80
N LYS A 300 12.44 9.18 -8.86
CA LYS A 300 13.18 9.13 -10.11
C LYS A 300 14.14 7.96 -10.09
N TRP A 301 14.06 7.10 -11.07
CA TRP A 301 15.01 6.02 -11.23
C TRP A 301 16.41 6.58 -11.53
N SER A 302 17.44 5.88 -11.08
CA SER A 302 18.82 6.22 -11.44
C SER A 302 19.05 5.97 -12.94
N GLN A 303 20.01 6.69 -13.53
CA GLN A 303 20.39 6.50 -14.96
C GLN A 303 20.78 5.04 -15.25
N HIS A 304 21.38 4.36 -14.30
CA HIS A 304 21.73 2.94 -14.45
C HIS A 304 20.47 2.07 -14.64
N VAL A 305 19.43 2.27 -13.82
CA VAL A 305 18.16 1.53 -13.97
C VAL A 305 17.45 1.86 -15.27
N GLU A 306 17.46 3.13 -15.68
CA GLU A 306 16.86 3.54 -16.96
C GLU A 306 17.61 2.91 -18.16
N ASN A 307 18.93 2.86 -18.12
CA ASN A 307 19.72 2.20 -19.15
C ASN A 307 19.45 0.68 -19.24
N GLU A 308 19.23 0.01 -18.10
CA GLU A 308 18.88 -1.41 -18.09
C GLU A 308 17.40 -1.66 -18.48
N CYS A 309 16.58 -0.63 -18.49
CA CYS A 309 15.14 -0.68 -18.77
C CYS A 309 14.76 0.03 -20.08
N GLN A 310 15.67 0.17 -21.03
CA GLN A 310 15.38 0.82 -22.30
C GLN A 310 14.26 0.09 -23.05
N VAL A 311 13.33 0.88 -23.59
CA VAL A 311 12.19 0.42 -24.38
C VAL A 311 12.46 0.72 -25.83
N ASP A 312 12.11 -0.19 -26.72
CA ASP A 312 12.16 0.05 -28.16
C ASP A 312 11.14 1.14 -28.52
N ALA A 313 11.55 2.10 -29.35
CA ALA A 313 10.66 3.18 -29.81
C ALA A 313 9.45 2.66 -30.59
N THR A 314 9.56 1.47 -31.16
CA THR A 314 8.53 0.79 -31.97
C THR A 314 7.78 -0.28 -31.15
N ASP A 315 7.97 -0.33 -29.83
CA ASP A 315 7.34 -1.36 -28.98
C ASP A 315 5.80 -1.23 -29.03
N PRO A 316 5.08 -2.23 -29.57
CA PRO A 316 3.62 -2.18 -29.70
C PRO A 316 2.89 -2.39 -28.38
N TYR A 317 3.60 -2.79 -27.31
CA TYR A 317 3.04 -3.13 -26.00
C TYR A 317 3.19 -2.02 -24.95
N VAL A 318 3.50 -0.81 -25.39
CA VAL A 318 3.57 0.33 -24.47
C VAL A 318 2.17 0.70 -24.01
N VAL A 319 1.95 0.59 -22.70
CA VAL A 319 0.69 0.92 -22.04
C VAL A 319 1.00 1.74 -20.78
N ASP A 320 0.33 2.89 -20.67
CA ASP A 320 0.40 3.80 -19.52
C ASP A 320 -0.94 4.52 -19.33
N ALA A 321 -0.98 5.51 -18.44
CA ALA A 321 -2.20 6.26 -18.17
C ALA A 321 -2.73 7.05 -19.39
N SER A 322 -1.91 7.36 -20.40
CA SER A 322 -2.33 8.07 -21.62
C SER A 322 -3.05 7.15 -22.60
N THR A 323 -2.75 5.86 -22.55
CA THR A 323 -3.29 4.83 -23.47
C THR A 323 -4.41 4.01 -22.85
N THR A 324 -4.70 4.18 -21.55
CA THR A 324 -5.72 3.43 -20.81
C THR A 324 -6.93 4.29 -20.44
N TYR A 325 -7.99 3.64 -20.00
CA TYR A 325 -9.20 4.32 -19.55
C TYR A 325 -8.91 5.14 -18.29
N GLN A 326 -9.62 6.27 -18.17
CA GLN A 326 -9.70 7.01 -16.91
C GLN A 326 -11.00 6.68 -16.20
N LEU A 327 -10.95 6.57 -14.88
CA LEU A 327 -12.10 6.28 -14.05
C LEU A 327 -12.45 7.52 -13.22
N ASP A 328 -13.75 7.74 -13.00
CA ASP A 328 -14.22 8.72 -12.01
C ASP A 328 -14.06 8.17 -10.58
N THR A 329 -14.35 9.03 -9.60
CA THR A 329 -14.32 8.67 -8.16
C THR A 329 -15.23 7.50 -7.77
N PHE A 330 -16.07 7.03 -8.67
CA PHE A 330 -16.98 5.90 -8.46
C PHE A 330 -16.63 4.68 -9.30
N GLY A 331 -15.46 4.68 -9.96
CA GLY A 331 -15.00 3.59 -10.82
C GLY A 331 -15.71 3.53 -12.17
N LYS A 332 -16.37 4.62 -12.60
CA LYS A 332 -17.02 4.71 -13.91
C LYS A 332 -16.02 5.25 -14.93
N ILE A 333 -15.98 4.64 -16.12
CA ILE A 333 -15.13 5.08 -17.24
C ILE A 333 -15.57 6.47 -17.70
N ILE A 334 -14.62 7.43 -17.74
CA ILE A 334 -14.83 8.82 -18.17
C ILE A 334 -14.07 9.17 -19.47
N LYS A 335 -13.14 8.30 -19.92
CA LYS A 335 -12.41 8.47 -21.17
C LYS A 335 -11.99 7.11 -21.75
#